data_a1f71f8dcb095b12b8f2b77c52321343
#
_entry.id   a1f71f8dcb095b12b8f2b77c52321343
#
_cell.length_a   1.000
_cell.length_b   1.000
_cell.length_c   1.000
_cell.angle_alpha   90.00
_cell.angle_beta   90.00
_cell.angle_gamma   90.00
#
_symmetry.space_group_name_H-M   'P 1'
#
loop_
_entity.id
_entity.type
_entity.pdbx_description
1 polymer ?
#
loop_
_entity_poly.entity_id
_entity_poly.type
_entity_poly.pdbx_seq_one_letter_code
_entity_poly.pdbx_strand_id
1 'polypeptide(L)'
;MHRVLFLYVRRSSMIYDLSHTIAAIATATGESGVGIIRISGTEAYNIGEKIFRSKGKTRFKDFKDRTIHFGTIVDEKGREIDEALVLIMKRPHSYTAEDVLEIQCHGGRQSVSDILKLVLRSGARLARAGEFTQRAFMNGRIDLVQAEAVMDVIQAKSSKGLSTALSQLEGRLSGIVADMRTELTDFITRLEVTVDYPEEDLEDIVVHDLEKTMRCMMKRMEQMLKDSSKGRIIRDGMTVAIAGAPNAGKSSLLNYLLAEDRAIVTDIPGTTRDALEEWVSIQGIPFRLVDTAGIRETTDTVEAIGVTKARNYIETADTVLILKDRTQPFSDEDKALIKSVPDGKGAIVLTKSDLKPLLECRDLEVYGLPVFSLSSKTGDGINLLEEYLVSRSGESGTGENEVLLSNMRHIELMRQSLNALKRAEETMYVGMPTDLILVDLREAWELLGAVTGETVQDDMVGEIFSRFCLGK
;
A
#
# COMPACT_ATOMS: atom_id res chain seq x y z
N MET A 1 9.66 -19.00 -34.83
CA MET A 1 9.95 -20.20 -34.04
C MET A 1 11.10 -19.90 -33.09
N HIS A 2 10.94 -18.88 -32.22
CA HIS A 2 11.86 -18.50 -31.13
C HIS A 2 11.05 -18.09 -29.92
N ARG A 3 10.27 -19.03 -29.41
CA ARG A 3 9.73 -19.06 -28.06
C ARG A 3 10.47 -20.17 -27.33
N VAL A 4 10.85 -19.94 -26.07
CA VAL A 4 11.42 -20.95 -25.15
C VAL A 4 12.95 -21.00 -25.17
N LEU A 5 13.58 -19.99 -24.57
CA LEU A 5 14.86 -20.20 -23.86
C LEU A 5 15.12 -19.21 -22.68
N PHE A 6 14.09 -18.55 -22.13
CA PHE A 6 14.26 -17.63 -21.00
C PHE A 6 13.56 -18.08 -19.71
N LEU A 7 13.32 -19.36 -19.56
CA LEU A 7 12.64 -19.89 -18.38
C LEU A 7 13.38 -21.13 -17.89
N TYR A 8 14.48 -20.95 -17.19
CA TYR A 8 15.00 -21.89 -16.18
C TYR A 8 16.35 -21.41 -15.64
N VAL A 9 16.47 -20.14 -15.19
CA VAL A 9 17.38 -19.93 -14.07
C VAL A 9 16.62 -20.48 -12.87
N ARG A 10 17.00 -21.68 -12.46
CA ARG A 10 16.53 -22.31 -11.23
C ARG A 10 16.69 -21.28 -10.10
N ARG A 11 15.58 -20.80 -9.56
CA ARG A 11 15.50 -20.26 -8.20
C ARG A 11 15.80 -21.41 -7.23
N SER A 12 17.04 -21.84 -7.19
CA SER A 12 17.51 -22.93 -6.33
C SER A 12 18.29 -22.32 -5.20
N SER A 13 17.62 -22.05 -4.13
CA SER A 13 18.01 -22.11 -2.72
C SER A 13 17.09 -21.27 -1.85
N MET A 14 15.77 -21.40 -2.00
CA MET A 14 14.88 -20.77 -1.05
C MET A 14 14.82 -21.57 0.25
N ILE A 15 15.06 -20.88 1.36
CA ILE A 15 14.83 -21.34 2.74
C ILE A 15 13.32 -21.64 2.99
N TYR A 16 12.44 -21.41 2.01
CA TYR A 16 11.00 -21.59 2.14
C TYR A 16 10.57 -22.95 1.58
N ASP A 17 10.28 -23.87 2.49
CA ASP A 17 9.67 -25.14 2.12
C ASP A 17 8.20 -24.92 1.68
N LEU A 18 8.00 -24.82 0.37
CA LEU A 18 6.69 -24.72 -0.27
C LEU A 18 6.00 -26.08 -0.47
N SER A 19 6.63 -27.19 -0.07
CA SER A 19 6.11 -28.55 -0.25
C SER A 19 4.89 -28.84 0.62
N HIS A 20 4.74 -28.15 1.75
CA HIS A 20 3.65 -28.35 2.69
C HIS A 20 2.37 -27.65 2.27
N THR A 21 1.26 -28.35 2.37
CA THR A 21 -0.07 -27.73 2.28
C THR A 21 -0.31 -26.82 3.48
N ILE A 22 -0.75 -25.60 3.22
CA ILE A 22 -0.99 -24.56 4.24
C ILE A 22 -2.47 -24.27 4.41
N ALA A 23 -2.85 -23.81 5.59
CA ALA A 23 -4.20 -23.36 5.87
C ALA A 23 -4.20 -22.14 6.80
N ALA A 24 -5.18 -21.25 6.61
CA ALA A 24 -5.45 -20.15 7.53
C ALA A 24 -6.90 -19.67 7.40
N ILE A 25 -7.35 -18.90 8.41
CA ILE A 25 -8.59 -18.13 8.34
C ILE A 25 -8.33 -16.95 7.37
N ALA A 26 -9.18 -16.83 6.35
CA ALA A 26 -9.06 -15.80 5.32
C ALA A 26 -10.01 -14.60 5.54
N THR A 27 -10.95 -14.68 6.46
CA THR A 27 -11.84 -13.59 6.87
C THR A 27 -11.26 -12.81 8.04
N ALA A 28 -11.77 -11.60 8.28
CA ALA A 28 -11.39 -10.80 9.44
C ALA A 28 -11.67 -11.56 10.76
N THR A 29 -10.90 -11.23 11.80
CA THR A 29 -11.07 -11.80 13.13
C THR A 29 -12.25 -11.12 13.83
N GLY A 30 -13.26 -11.90 14.25
CA GLY A 30 -14.45 -11.38 14.92
C GLY A 30 -15.63 -12.30 14.72
N GLU A 31 -16.80 -11.92 15.22
CA GLU A 31 -18.06 -12.59 14.94
C GLU A 31 -18.64 -12.04 13.64
N SER A 32 -18.94 -12.93 12.70
CA SER A 32 -19.45 -12.56 11.38
C SER A 32 -20.47 -13.60 10.91
N GLY A 33 -21.24 -13.29 9.87
CA GLY A 33 -22.18 -14.27 9.29
C GLY A 33 -21.46 -15.45 8.62
N VAL A 34 -20.26 -15.24 8.09
CA VAL A 34 -19.46 -16.26 7.37
C VAL A 34 -18.00 -16.20 7.80
N GLY A 35 -17.40 -17.37 8.09
CA GLY A 35 -15.97 -17.56 8.25
C GLY A 35 -15.40 -18.38 7.10
N ILE A 36 -14.22 -18.04 6.60
CA ILE A 36 -13.56 -18.73 5.49
C ILE A 36 -12.23 -19.28 5.97
N ILE A 37 -12.03 -20.59 5.84
CA ILE A 37 -10.74 -21.25 5.99
C ILE A 37 -10.22 -21.58 4.58
N ARG A 38 -9.04 -21.05 4.22
CA ARG A 38 -8.37 -21.31 2.96
C ARG A 38 -7.28 -22.34 3.17
N ILE A 39 -7.21 -23.31 2.27
CA ILE A 39 -6.21 -24.38 2.23
C ILE A 39 -5.54 -24.32 0.85
N SER A 40 -4.21 -24.35 0.79
CA SER A 40 -3.45 -24.32 -0.47
C SER A 40 -2.31 -25.32 -0.45
N GLY A 41 -2.16 -26.07 -1.52
CA GLY A 41 -1.10 -27.06 -1.71
C GLY A 41 -1.61 -28.40 -2.21
N THR A 42 -0.69 -29.34 -2.42
CA THR A 42 -0.96 -30.65 -3.06
C THR A 42 -1.95 -31.52 -2.30
N GLU A 43 -2.04 -31.38 -0.97
CA GLU A 43 -2.94 -32.17 -0.12
C GLU A 43 -4.29 -31.46 0.15
N ALA A 44 -4.53 -30.29 -0.45
CA ALA A 44 -5.75 -29.51 -0.14
C ALA A 44 -7.05 -30.31 -0.37
N TYR A 45 -7.12 -31.07 -1.45
CA TYR A 45 -8.31 -31.89 -1.75
C TYR A 45 -8.39 -33.15 -0.92
N ASN A 46 -7.28 -33.81 -0.62
CA ASN A 46 -7.25 -34.97 0.27
C ASN A 46 -7.72 -34.61 1.68
N ILE A 47 -7.32 -33.42 2.17
CA ILE A 47 -7.82 -32.89 3.44
C ILE A 47 -9.32 -32.65 3.37
N GLY A 48 -9.80 -31.98 2.32
CA GLY A 48 -11.24 -31.73 2.12
C GLY A 48 -12.07 -33.01 2.06
N GLU A 49 -11.61 -34.04 1.35
CA GLU A 49 -12.32 -35.34 1.25
C GLU A 49 -12.45 -36.04 2.62
N LYS A 50 -11.46 -35.89 3.50
CA LYS A 50 -11.50 -36.45 4.85
C LYS A 50 -12.56 -35.81 5.73
N ILE A 51 -12.70 -34.48 5.67
CA ILE A 51 -13.47 -33.70 6.66
C ILE A 51 -14.83 -33.21 6.16
N PHE A 52 -15.12 -33.27 4.84
CA PHE A 52 -16.35 -32.77 4.26
C PHE A 52 -17.27 -33.89 3.82
N ARG A 53 -18.56 -33.78 4.12
CA ARG A 53 -19.63 -34.70 3.67
C ARG A 53 -20.64 -33.90 2.86
N SER A 54 -20.64 -34.14 1.54
CA SER A 54 -21.59 -33.49 0.62
C SER A 54 -23.00 -33.92 0.90
N LYS A 55 -23.96 -32.98 0.98
CA LYS A 55 -25.39 -33.25 0.98
C LYS A 55 -25.96 -33.45 -0.44
N GLY A 56 -25.14 -33.26 -1.49
CA GLY A 56 -25.49 -33.51 -2.87
C GLY A 56 -25.20 -34.97 -3.31
N LYS A 57 -25.59 -35.29 -4.55
CA LYS A 57 -25.36 -36.64 -5.13
C LYS A 57 -23.94 -36.87 -5.57
N THR A 58 -23.16 -35.80 -5.80
CA THR A 58 -21.79 -35.86 -6.30
C THR A 58 -20.82 -36.09 -5.12
N ARG A 59 -19.89 -37.05 -5.28
CA ARG A 59 -18.84 -37.32 -4.29
C ARG A 59 -17.74 -36.27 -4.39
N PHE A 60 -17.03 -35.97 -3.30
CA PHE A 60 -15.99 -34.95 -3.23
C PHE A 60 -14.93 -35.10 -4.35
N LYS A 61 -14.45 -36.30 -4.60
CA LYS A 61 -13.47 -36.59 -5.65
C LYS A 61 -13.92 -36.26 -7.09
N ASP A 62 -15.23 -36.19 -7.30
CA ASP A 62 -15.85 -35.93 -8.61
C ASP A 62 -16.20 -34.44 -8.78
N PHE A 63 -15.84 -33.57 -7.83
CA PHE A 63 -16.10 -32.13 -7.90
C PHE A 63 -15.28 -31.47 -9.00
N LYS A 64 -15.95 -30.63 -9.78
CA LYS A 64 -15.33 -29.89 -10.87
C LYS A 64 -14.60 -28.64 -10.35
N ASP A 65 -13.62 -28.18 -11.13
CA ASP A 65 -12.95 -26.91 -10.88
C ASP A 65 -13.95 -25.75 -10.84
N ARG A 66 -13.72 -24.81 -9.91
CA ARG A 66 -14.54 -23.60 -9.69
C ARG A 66 -16.01 -23.90 -9.43
N THR A 67 -16.28 -24.92 -8.64
CA THR A 67 -17.63 -25.27 -8.19
C THR A 67 -17.76 -25.16 -6.67
N ILE A 68 -18.98 -24.86 -6.24
CA ILE A 68 -19.34 -24.75 -4.82
C ILE A 68 -20.26 -25.91 -4.47
N HIS A 69 -20.00 -26.52 -3.32
CA HIS A 69 -20.77 -27.66 -2.84
C HIS A 69 -21.20 -27.46 -1.39
N PHE A 70 -22.49 -27.70 -1.13
CA PHE A 70 -23.05 -27.64 0.21
C PHE A 70 -22.91 -28.98 0.91
N GLY A 71 -22.58 -28.95 2.19
CA GLY A 71 -22.40 -30.14 3.01
C GLY A 71 -22.12 -29.81 4.47
N THR A 72 -21.57 -30.80 5.17
CA THR A 72 -21.28 -30.74 6.60
C THR A 72 -19.79 -31.02 6.84
N ILE A 73 -19.15 -30.27 7.69
CA ILE A 73 -17.81 -30.57 8.20
C ILE A 73 -17.94 -31.55 9.37
N VAL A 74 -17.21 -32.64 9.29
CA VAL A 74 -17.22 -33.69 10.30
C VAL A 74 -15.82 -33.93 10.88
N ASP A 75 -15.76 -34.23 12.16
CA ASP A 75 -14.51 -34.61 12.82
C ASP A 75 -14.08 -36.09 12.49
N GLU A 76 -12.95 -36.49 13.02
CA GLU A 76 -12.39 -37.85 12.83
C GLU A 76 -13.33 -38.97 13.35
N LYS A 77 -14.26 -38.65 14.23
CA LYS A 77 -15.28 -39.56 14.78
C LYS A 77 -16.59 -39.50 14.02
N GLY A 78 -16.68 -38.69 12.96
CA GLY A 78 -17.88 -38.50 12.17
C GLY A 78 -18.94 -37.58 12.83
N ARG A 79 -18.60 -36.85 13.90
CA ARG A 79 -19.49 -35.85 14.51
C ARG A 79 -19.50 -34.57 13.68
N GLU A 80 -20.67 -34.02 13.46
CA GLU A 80 -20.85 -32.76 12.76
C GLU A 80 -20.28 -31.60 13.60
N ILE A 81 -19.51 -30.75 12.97
CA ILE A 81 -18.96 -29.51 13.55
C ILE A 81 -19.78 -28.33 13.08
N ASP A 82 -20.01 -28.22 11.74
CA ASP A 82 -20.78 -27.13 11.16
C ASP A 82 -21.26 -27.49 9.76
N GLU A 83 -22.30 -26.82 9.28
CA GLU A 83 -22.65 -26.80 7.86
C GLU A 83 -21.74 -25.82 7.11
N ALA A 84 -21.34 -26.19 5.90
CA ALA A 84 -20.44 -25.37 5.15
C ALA A 84 -20.66 -25.47 3.62
N LEU A 85 -20.24 -24.41 2.93
CA LEU A 85 -19.98 -24.44 1.50
C LEU A 85 -18.50 -24.67 1.27
N VAL A 86 -18.17 -25.55 0.33
CA VAL A 86 -16.78 -25.80 -0.08
C VAL A 86 -16.60 -25.37 -1.51
N LEU A 87 -15.63 -24.48 -1.75
CA LEU A 87 -15.20 -23.99 -3.06
C LEU A 87 -13.90 -24.68 -3.46
N ILE A 88 -13.87 -25.26 -4.67
CA ILE A 88 -12.71 -25.92 -5.24
C ILE A 88 -12.09 -25.08 -6.35
N MET A 89 -10.79 -24.87 -6.30
CA MET A 89 -10.00 -24.19 -7.34
C MET A 89 -8.76 -25.02 -7.66
N LYS A 90 -8.73 -25.61 -8.85
CA LYS A 90 -7.62 -26.46 -9.30
C LYS A 90 -6.51 -25.63 -9.92
N ARG A 91 -5.26 -26.06 -9.68
CA ARG A 91 -4.09 -25.48 -10.33
C ARG A 91 -4.19 -25.52 -11.85
N PRO A 92 -3.64 -24.53 -12.60
CA PRO A 92 -2.99 -23.31 -12.10
C PRO A 92 -4.00 -22.17 -11.83
N HIS A 93 -5.31 -22.40 -11.94
CA HIS A 93 -6.35 -21.37 -11.95
C HIS A 93 -6.91 -21.07 -10.55
N SER A 94 -6.03 -20.88 -9.57
CA SER A 94 -6.34 -20.50 -8.19
C SER A 94 -5.58 -19.25 -7.76
N TYR A 95 -5.78 -18.77 -6.53
CA TYR A 95 -5.07 -17.60 -6.01
C TYR A 95 -3.55 -17.83 -5.93
N THR A 96 -3.12 -19.00 -5.49
CA THR A 96 -1.69 -19.35 -5.33
C THR A 96 -1.09 -20.05 -6.55
N ALA A 97 -1.89 -20.31 -7.59
CA ALA A 97 -1.59 -21.23 -8.69
C ALA A 97 -1.37 -22.69 -8.23
N GLU A 98 -1.66 -23.03 -6.98
CA GLU A 98 -1.72 -24.40 -6.45
C GLU A 98 -3.17 -24.92 -6.42
N ASP A 99 -3.38 -26.15 -5.95
CA ASP A 99 -4.72 -26.62 -5.60
C ASP A 99 -5.20 -25.89 -4.35
N VAL A 100 -6.35 -25.23 -4.44
CA VAL A 100 -6.94 -24.44 -3.34
C VAL A 100 -8.33 -24.94 -3.02
N LEU A 101 -8.60 -25.07 -1.72
CA LEU A 101 -9.90 -25.38 -1.16
C LEU A 101 -10.27 -24.25 -0.18
N GLU A 102 -11.47 -23.69 -0.32
CA GLU A 102 -12.03 -22.79 0.68
C GLU A 102 -13.24 -23.42 1.33
N ILE A 103 -13.26 -23.39 2.66
CA ILE A 103 -14.37 -23.84 3.50
C ILE A 103 -15.04 -22.59 4.06
N GLN A 104 -16.28 -22.35 3.64
CA GLN A 104 -17.11 -21.25 4.09
C GLN A 104 -18.12 -21.80 5.10
N CYS A 105 -17.89 -21.52 6.38
CA CYS A 105 -18.70 -21.97 7.52
C CYS A 105 -19.37 -20.78 8.22
N HIS A 106 -20.12 -21.02 9.29
CA HIS A 106 -20.58 -19.92 10.14
C HIS A 106 -19.41 -19.18 10.79
N GLY A 107 -19.49 -17.83 10.81
CA GLY A 107 -18.41 -16.96 11.25
C GLY A 107 -18.23 -16.82 12.76
N GLY A 108 -18.80 -17.73 13.56
CA GLY A 108 -18.56 -17.78 14.98
C GLY A 108 -17.13 -18.19 15.31
N ARG A 109 -16.49 -17.52 16.28
CA ARG A 109 -15.08 -17.77 16.65
C ARG A 109 -14.77 -19.23 16.93
N GLN A 110 -15.71 -19.93 17.58
CA GLN A 110 -15.51 -21.34 17.97
C GLN A 110 -15.56 -22.25 16.75
N SER A 111 -16.59 -22.12 15.87
CA SER A 111 -16.74 -22.92 14.66
C SER A 111 -15.50 -22.79 13.76
N VAL A 112 -15.10 -21.55 13.42
CA VAL A 112 -13.92 -21.27 12.58
C VAL A 112 -12.64 -21.84 13.19
N SER A 113 -12.44 -21.70 14.52
CA SER A 113 -11.28 -22.24 15.22
C SER A 113 -11.23 -23.76 15.20
N ASP A 114 -12.36 -24.42 15.42
CA ASP A 114 -12.43 -25.88 15.47
C ASP A 114 -12.24 -26.50 14.08
N ILE A 115 -12.79 -25.87 13.04
CA ILE A 115 -12.56 -26.31 11.67
C ILE A 115 -11.09 -26.11 11.28
N LEU A 116 -10.46 -24.97 11.61
CA LEU A 116 -9.04 -24.77 11.33
C LEU A 116 -8.18 -25.83 12.05
N LYS A 117 -8.44 -26.09 13.33
CA LYS A 117 -7.73 -27.16 14.08
C LYS A 117 -7.90 -28.53 13.42
N LEU A 118 -9.10 -28.85 12.94
CA LEU A 118 -9.37 -30.09 12.22
C LEU A 118 -8.56 -30.18 10.93
N VAL A 119 -8.52 -29.11 10.14
CA VAL A 119 -7.72 -29.01 8.90
C VAL A 119 -6.23 -29.23 9.19
N LEU A 120 -5.70 -28.59 10.24
CA LEU A 120 -4.30 -28.75 10.64
C LEU A 120 -3.98 -30.20 11.08
N ARG A 121 -4.87 -30.84 11.86
CA ARG A 121 -4.76 -32.26 12.23
C ARG A 121 -4.84 -33.19 11.04
N SER A 122 -5.58 -32.79 9.99
CA SER A 122 -5.75 -33.58 8.77
C SER A 122 -4.55 -33.53 7.81
N GLY A 123 -3.51 -32.70 8.13
CA GLY A 123 -2.25 -32.69 7.41
C GLY A 123 -1.82 -31.34 6.84
N ALA A 124 -2.58 -30.27 7.05
CA ALA A 124 -2.14 -28.93 6.71
C ALA A 124 -1.23 -28.33 7.81
N ARG A 125 -0.36 -27.41 7.43
CA ARG A 125 0.40 -26.54 8.34
C ARG A 125 -0.30 -25.16 8.40
N LEU A 126 -0.22 -24.49 9.55
CA LEU A 126 -0.66 -23.09 9.64
C LEU A 126 0.18 -22.21 8.71
N ALA A 127 -0.50 -21.40 7.90
CA ALA A 127 0.16 -20.45 7.02
C ALA A 127 0.85 -19.34 7.83
N ARG A 128 1.98 -18.86 7.33
CA ARG A 128 2.63 -17.64 7.82
C ARG A 128 1.92 -16.41 7.28
N ALA A 129 2.21 -15.24 7.85
CA ALA A 129 1.76 -13.96 7.30
C ALA A 129 2.18 -13.84 5.83
N GLY A 130 1.28 -13.44 4.94
CA GLY A 130 1.53 -13.27 3.51
C GLY A 130 1.82 -14.52 2.70
N GLU A 131 1.78 -15.72 3.26
CA GLU A 131 2.28 -16.93 2.59
C GLU A 131 1.47 -17.32 1.35
N PHE A 132 0.17 -17.08 1.30
CA PHE A 132 -0.62 -17.34 0.09
C PHE A 132 -0.21 -16.42 -1.06
N THR A 133 -0.01 -15.13 -0.79
CA THR A 133 0.44 -14.15 -1.79
C THR A 133 1.90 -14.41 -2.19
N GLN A 134 2.74 -14.80 -1.24
CA GLN A 134 4.10 -15.24 -1.52
C GLN A 134 4.12 -16.43 -2.50
N ARG A 135 3.25 -17.44 -2.29
CA ARG A 135 3.12 -18.59 -3.22
C ARG A 135 2.62 -18.15 -4.59
N ALA A 136 1.66 -17.23 -4.65
CA ALA A 136 1.21 -16.66 -5.93
C ALA A 136 2.35 -15.99 -6.70
N PHE A 137 3.22 -15.23 -6.02
CA PHE A 137 4.43 -14.63 -6.59
C PHE A 137 5.45 -15.71 -7.01
N MET A 138 5.73 -16.67 -6.14
CA MET A 138 6.70 -17.74 -6.40
C MET A 138 6.30 -18.63 -7.58
N ASN A 139 5.00 -18.88 -7.74
CA ASN A 139 4.44 -19.65 -8.83
C ASN A 139 4.26 -18.82 -10.12
N GLY A 140 4.70 -17.56 -10.13
CA GLY A 140 4.67 -16.67 -11.30
C GLY A 140 3.27 -16.21 -11.72
N ARG A 141 2.28 -16.32 -10.83
CA ARG A 141 0.93 -15.81 -11.10
C ARG A 141 0.87 -14.29 -11.04
N ILE A 142 1.59 -13.69 -10.12
CA ILE A 142 1.73 -12.25 -9.92
C ILE A 142 3.21 -11.91 -9.74
N ASP A 143 3.59 -10.68 -10.08
CA ASP A 143 4.91 -10.13 -9.76
C ASP A 143 4.93 -9.46 -8.37
N LEU A 144 6.08 -8.89 -7.98
CA LEU A 144 6.23 -8.30 -6.64
C LEU A 144 5.43 -7.00 -6.48
N VAL A 145 5.30 -6.19 -7.54
CA VAL A 145 4.45 -4.98 -7.54
C VAL A 145 2.99 -5.35 -7.32
N GLN A 146 2.50 -6.35 -8.04
CA GLN A 146 1.14 -6.86 -7.91
C GLN A 146 0.90 -7.49 -6.53
N ALA A 147 1.91 -8.19 -5.97
CA ALA A 147 1.83 -8.75 -4.64
C ALA A 147 1.67 -7.63 -3.58
N GLU A 148 2.50 -6.59 -3.63
CA GLU A 148 2.37 -5.43 -2.73
C GLU A 148 1.03 -4.72 -2.92
N ALA A 149 0.55 -4.59 -4.16
CA ALA A 149 -0.75 -4.00 -4.46
C ALA A 149 -1.93 -4.75 -3.82
N VAL A 150 -1.85 -6.07 -3.59
CA VAL A 150 -2.88 -6.80 -2.83
C VAL A 150 -3.08 -6.21 -1.44
N MET A 151 -1.99 -5.83 -0.76
CA MET A 151 -2.09 -5.19 0.55
C MET A 151 -2.62 -3.77 0.45
N ASP A 152 -2.17 -3.02 -0.55
CA ASP A 152 -2.64 -1.65 -0.78
C ASP A 152 -4.16 -1.61 -1.08
N VAL A 153 -4.70 -2.59 -1.82
CA VAL A 153 -6.16 -2.75 -2.04
C VAL A 153 -6.91 -3.01 -0.72
N ILE A 154 -6.36 -3.87 0.16
CA ILE A 154 -7.00 -4.20 1.44
C ILE A 154 -6.96 -3.03 2.41
N GLN A 155 -5.88 -2.25 2.39
CA GLN A 155 -5.62 -1.14 3.31
C GLN A 155 -6.05 0.21 2.76
N ALA A 156 -6.58 0.25 1.54
CA ALA A 156 -6.99 1.50 0.89
C ALA A 156 -7.99 2.28 1.75
N LYS A 157 -7.66 3.54 2.03
CA LYS A 157 -8.44 4.44 2.89
C LYS A 157 -9.24 5.48 2.10
N SER A 158 -9.19 5.41 0.78
CA SER A 158 -9.93 6.31 -0.10
C SER A 158 -10.19 5.66 -1.45
N SER A 159 -11.16 6.19 -2.19
CA SER A 159 -11.49 5.73 -3.54
C SER A 159 -10.32 5.88 -4.51
N LYS A 160 -9.54 6.97 -4.41
CA LYS A 160 -8.34 7.18 -5.23
C LYS A 160 -7.24 6.20 -4.85
N GLY A 161 -7.01 5.96 -3.55
CA GLY A 161 -6.07 4.95 -3.07
C GLY A 161 -6.41 3.56 -3.59
N LEU A 162 -7.69 3.18 -3.52
CA LEU A 162 -8.17 1.90 -4.06
C LEU A 162 -7.96 1.82 -5.58
N SER A 163 -8.30 2.86 -6.34
CA SER A 163 -8.11 2.90 -7.79
C SER A 163 -6.63 2.76 -8.17
N THR A 164 -5.74 3.47 -7.47
CA THR A 164 -4.28 3.36 -7.68
C THR A 164 -3.78 1.95 -7.40
N ALA A 165 -4.19 1.35 -6.27
CA ALA A 165 -3.82 -0.01 -5.91
C ALA A 165 -4.34 -1.05 -6.92
N LEU A 166 -5.58 -0.91 -7.41
CA LEU A 166 -6.13 -1.77 -8.46
C LEU A 166 -5.35 -1.65 -9.76
N SER A 167 -4.97 -0.44 -10.17
CA SER A 167 -4.13 -0.20 -11.35
C SER A 167 -2.76 -0.91 -11.25
N GLN A 168 -2.15 -0.91 -10.08
CA GLN A 168 -0.90 -1.66 -9.83
C GLN A 168 -1.14 -3.18 -9.83
N LEU A 169 -2.25 -3.64 -9.24
CA LEU A 169 -2.63 -5.05 -9.24
C LEU A 169 -2.91 -5.57 -10.66
N GLU A 170 -3.46 -4.74 -11.56
CA GLU A 170 -3.61 -5.02 -12.99
C GLU A 170 -2.28 -5.09 -13.75
N GLY A 171 -1.16 -4.72 -13.11
CA GLY A 171 0.18 -4.80 -13.68
C GLY A 171 0.58 -3.61 -14.56
N ARG A 172 -0.09 -2.47 -14.47
CA ARG A 172 0.26 -1.30 -15.31
C ARG A 172 1.67 -0.79 -15.05
N LEU A 173 2.11 -0.70 -13.77
CA LEU A 173 3.48 -0.34 -13.43
C LEU A 173 4.47 -1.41 -13.91
N SER A 174 4.14 -2.67 -13.72
CA SER A 174 4.96 -3.79 -14.18
C SER A 174 5.16 -3.78 -15.69
N GLY A 175 4.12 -3.44 -16.46
CA GLY A 175 4.22 -3.27 -17.91
C GLY A 175 5.20 -2.17 -18.31
N ILE A 176 5.11 -0.99 -17.66
CA ILE A 176 6.05 0.12 -17.89
C ILE A 176 7.50 -0.28 -17.62
N VAL A 177 7.73 -0.99 -16.50
CA VAL A 177 9.07 -1.47 -16.11
C VAL A 177 9.57 -2.53 -17.10
N ALA A 178 8.71 -3.45 -17.55
CA ALA A 178 9.05 -4.46 -18.53
C ALA A 178 9.45 -3.85 -19.89
N ASP A 179 8.72 -2.82 -20.35
CA ASP A 179 9.07 -2.09 -21.57
C ASP A 179 10.47 -1.45 -21.46
N MET A 180 10.74 -0.73 -20.36
CA MET A 180 12.05 -0.12 -20.10
C MET A 180 13.17 -1.17 -20.06
N ARG A 181 12.94 -2.30 -19.41
CA ARG A 181 13.93 -3.39 -19.36
C ARG A 181 14.17 -4.03 -20.72
N THR A 182 13.12 -4.15 -21.54
CA THR A 182 13.26 -4.68 -22.90
C THR A 182 14.13 -3.76 -23.76
N GLU A 183 13.89 -2.43 -23.68
CA GLU A 183 14.73 -1.45 -24.36
C GLU A 183 16.18 -1.53 -23.91
N LEU A 184 16.45 -1.59 -22.58
CA LEU A 184 17.81 -1.74 -22.05
C LEU A 184 18.47 -3.06 -22.48
N THR A 185 17.72 -4.15 -22.52
CA THR A 185 18.24 -5.45 -22.98
C THR A 185 18.69 -5.37 -24.45
N ASP A 186 17.91 -4.73 -25.32
CA ASP A 186 18.29 -4.53 -26.72
C ASP A 186 19.59 -3.71 -26.83
N PHE A 187 19.72 -2.62 -26.05
CA PHE A 187 20.95 -1.81 -26.07
C PHE A 187 22.15 -2.53 -25.50
N ILE A 188 22.02 -3.19 -24.35
CA ILE A 188 23.11 -3.97 -23.76
C ILE A 188 23.60 -5.01 -24.78
N THR A 189 22.67 -5.74 -25.43
CA THR A 189 23.02 -6.75 -26.42
C THR A 189 23.75 -6.15 -27.63
N ARG A 190 23.29 -5.00 -28.14
CA ARG A 190 23.95 -4.33 -29.28
C ARG A 190 25.35 -3.83 -28.91
N LEU A 191 25.51 -3.22 -27.72
CA LEU A 191 26.82 -2.74 -27.25
C LEU A 191 27.79 -3.91 -26.99
N GLU A 192 27.33 -5.03 -26.45
CA GLU A 192 28.15 -6.22 -26.27
C GLU A 192 28.70 -6.75 -27.60
N VAL A 193 27.86 -6.74 -28.66
CA VAL A 193 28.31 -7.12 -30.00
C VAL A 193 29.40 -6.17 -30.54
N THR A 194 29.29 -4.85 -30.31
CA THR A 194 30.33 -3.89 -30.75
C THR A 194 31.64 -4.08 -29.99
N VAL A 195 31.59 -4.45 -28.72
CA VAL A 195 32.78 -4.76 -27.91
C VAL A 195 33.46 -6.04 -28.38
N ASP A 196 32.68 -7.07 -28.72
CA ASP A 196 33.19 -8.36 -29.18
C ASP A 196 33.75 -8.33 -30.63
N TYR A 197 33.23 -7.42 -31.47
CA TYR A 197 33.58 -7.29 -32.88
C TYR A 197 33.95 -5.84 -33.27
N PRO A 198 35.04 -5.29 -32.77
CA PRO A 198 35.43 -3.86 -32.96
C PRO A 198 35.83 -3.51 -34.40
N GLU A 199 35.91 -4.47 -35.30
CA GLU A 199 36.27 -4.25 -36.72
C GLU A 199 35.09 -3.79 -37.59
N GLU A 200 33.86 -3.84 -37.09
CA GLU A 200 32.67 -3.35 -37.79
C GLU A 200 32.35 -1.93 -37.29
N ASP A 201 32.36 -0.92 -38.20
CA ASP A 201 32.05 0.52 -37.91
C ASP A 201 30.58 0.74 -37.45
N LEU A 202 30.09 -0.06 -36.52
CA LEU A 202 28.71 -0.03 -35.98
C LEU A 202 28.59 0.88 -34.75
N GLU A 203 29.72 1.26 -34.14
CA GLU A 203 29.76 1.90 -32.82
C GLU A 203 29.03 3.25 -32.79
N ASP A 204 29.27 4.13 -33.76
CA ASP A 204 28.68 5.48 -33.81
C ASP A 204 27.14 5.46 -33.97
N ILE A 205 26.61 4.52 -34.77
CA ILE A 205 25.15 4.41 -35.04
C ILE A 205 24.45 3.88 -33.80
N VAL A 206 25.01 2.85 -33.16
CA VAL A 206 24.44 2.23 -31.97
C VAL A 206 24.46 3.21 -30.79
N VAL A 207 25.55 3.95 -30.60
CA VAL A 207 25.69 4.95 -29.53
C VAL A 207 24.69 6.10 -29.70
N HIS A 208 24.47 6.60 -30.94
CA HIS A 208 23.50 7.68 -31.18
C HIS A 208 22.04 7.26 -30.92
N ASP A 209 21.64 6.08 -31.34
CA ASP A 209 20.31 5.53 -31.09
C ASP A 209 20.07 5.29 -29.60
N LEU A 210 21.11 4.77 -28.90
CA LEU A 210 21.10 4.58 -27.45
C LEU A 210 20.89 5.91 -26.72
N GLU A 211 21.64 6.95 -27.06
CA GLU A 211 21.55 8.27 -26.44
C GLU A 211 20.11 8.83 -26.51
N LYS A 212 19.49 8.78 -27.68
CA LYS A 212 18.13 9.30 -27.90
C LYS A 212 17.10 8.54 -27.07
N THR A 213 17.14 7.22 -27.10
CA THR A 213 16.16 6.38 -26.39
C THR A 213 16.38 6.43 -24.88
N MET A 214 17.63 6.44 -24.41
CA MET A 214 17.98 6.59 -23.01
C MET A 214 17.49 7.92 -22.45
N ARG A 215 17.63 9.03 -23.18
CA ARG A 215 17.07 10.34 -22.79
C ARG A 215 15.55 10.32 -22.72
N CYS A 216 14.86 9.62 -23.62
CA CYS A 216 13.41 9.46 -23.56
C CYS A 216 12.99 8.67 -22.30
N MET A 217 13.68 7.58 -22.01
CA MET A 217 13.46 6.76 -20.82
C MET A 217 13.71 7.56 -19.53
N MET A 218 14.85 8.27 -19.45
CA MET A 218 15.16 9.12 -18.29
C MET A 218 14.10 10.19 -18.04
N LYS A 219 13.62 10.88 -19.08
CA LYS A 219 12.53 11.87 -18.94
C LYS A 219 11.24 11.23 -18.40
N ARG A 220 10.89 10.02 -18.85
CA ARG A 220 9.73 9.29 -18.34
C ARG A 220 9.90 8.92 -16.87
N MET A 221 11.08 8.44 -16.48
CA MET A 221 11.41 8.13 -15.08
C MET A 221 11.38 9.39 -14.20
N GLU A 222 11.94 10.51 -14.67
CA GLU A 222 11.91 11.80 -13.96
C GLU A 222 10.49 12.29 -13.72
N GLN A 223 9.61 12.17 -14.72
CA GLN A 223 8.20 12.54 -14.55
C GLN A 223 7.52 11.63 -13.51
N MET A 224 7.71 10.32 -13.59
CA MET A 224 7.15 9.38 -12.60
C MET A 224 7.66 9.67 -11.18
N LEU A 225 8.93 10.00 -11.02
CA LEU A 225 9.53 10.36 -9.72
C LEU A 225 9.01 11.71 -9.20
N LYS A 226 8.79 12.70 -10.09
CA LYS A 226 8.20 13.99 -9.71
C LYS A 226 6.78 13.82 -9.18
N ASP A 227 5.98 12.94 -9.77
CA ASP A 227 4.60 12.69 -9.37
C ASP A 227 4.49 11.69 -8.20
N SER A 228 5.59 11.07 -7.77
CA SER A 228 5.59 10.07 -6.71
C SER A 228 5.17 10.60 -5.33
N SER A 229 5.38 11.89 -5.06
CA SER A 229 4.90 12.54 -3.82
C SER A 229 3.37 12.50 -3.72
N LYS A 230 2.67 12.73 -4.84
CA LYS A 230 1.21 12.61 -4.93
C LYS A 230 0.78 11.16 -4.71
N GLY A 231 1.43 10.21 -5.39
CA GLY A 231 1.16 8.78 -5.23
C GLY A 231 1.28 8.32 -3.77
N ARG A 232 2.32 8.79 -3.06
CA ARG A 232 2.51 8.50 -1.64
C ARG A 232 1.37 9.05 -0.79
N ILE A 233 0.95 10.30 -1.01
CA ILE A 233 -0.16 10.89 -0.26
C ILE A 233 -1.47 10.15 -0.52
N ILE A 234 -1.74 9.74 -1.76
CA ILE A 234 -2.93 8.96 -2.11
C ILE A 234 -2.93 7.59 -1.40
N ARG A 235 -1.76 6.96 -1.24
CA ARG A 235 -1.60 5.66 -0.58
C ARG A 235 -1.59 5.78 0.94
N ASP A 236 -0.66 6.57 1.49
CA ASP A 236 -0.34 6.62 2.91
C ASP A 236 -1.17 7.66 3.67
N GLY A 237 -1.79 8.58 2.93
CA GLY A 237 -2.53 9.72 3.47
C GLY A 237 -1.63 10.88 3.89
N MET A 238 -2.27 12.02 4.14
CA MET A 238 -1.64 13.23 4.64
C MET A 238 -1.93 13.40 6.13
N THR A 239 -0.91 13.61 6.93
CA THR A 239 -1.08 13.80 8.38
C THR A 239 -1.38 15.27 8.68
N VAL A 240 -2.52 15.52 9.33
CA VAL A 240 -2.97 16.84 9.75
C VAL A 240 -3.03 16.89 11.28
N ALA A 241 -2.12 17.64 11.90
CA ALA A 241 -2.17 17.90 13.34
C ALA A 241 -3.15 19.02 13.63
N ILE A 242 -4.07 18.80 14.59
CA ILE A 242 -5.05 19.78 15.04
C ILE A 242 -4.60 20.29 16.41
N ALA A 243 -4.16 21.54 16.47
CA ALA A 243 -3.62 22.17 17.68
C ALA A 243 -4.45 23.41 18.09
N GLY A 244 -4.42 23.79 19.36
CA GLY A 244 -5.14 24.98 19.88
C GLY A 244 -5.51 24.81 21.33
N ALA A 245 -5.94 25.93 21.98
CA ALA A 245 -6.35 25.97 23.36
C ALA A 245 -7.52 25.01 23.67
N PRO A 246 -7.75 24.63 24.92
CA PRO A 246 -8.99 23.95 25.31
C PRO A 246 -10.22 24.78 24.86
N ASN A 247 -11.26 24.08 24.40
CA ASN A 247 -12.50 24.68 23.89
C ASN A 247 -12.35 25.53 22.59
N ALA A 248 -11.22 25.48 21.91
CA ALA A 248 -11.02 26.11 20.60
C ALA A 248 -11.86 25.47 19.47
N GLY A 249 -12.64 24.44 19.75
CA GLY A 249 -13.50 23.78 18.75
C GLY A 249 -12.86 22.57 18.05
N LYS A 250 -11.74 22.03 18.55
CA LYS A 250 -11.02 20.88 17.94
C LYS A 250 -11.91 19.65 17.77
N SER A 251 -12.51 19.18 18.86
CA SER A 251 -13.39 18.00 18.82
C SER A 251 -14.64 18.25 17.96
N SER A 252 -15.15 19.51 17.93
CA SER A 252 -16.30 19.85 17.08
C SER A 252 -15.94 19.81 15.60
N LEU A 253 -14.76 20.30 15.20
CA LEU A 253 -14.27 20.21 13.82
C LEU A 253 -14.01 18.75 13.44
N LEU A 254 -13.36 17.97 14.32
CA LEU A 254 -13.10 16.55 14.11
C LEU A 254 -14.41 15.78 13.89
N ASN A 255 -15.39 15.96 14.80
CA ASN A 255 -16.68 15.30 14.70
C ASN A 255 -17.44 15.70 13.43
N TYR A 256 -17.36 16.97 13.00
CA TYR A 256 -17.99 17.41 11.76
C TYR A 256 -17.37 16.69 10.53
N LEU A 257 -16.03 16.67 10.46
CA LEU A 257 -15.33 16.00 9.37
C LEU A 257 -15.56 14.48 9.34
N LEU A 258 -15.82 13.86 10.50
CA LEU A 258 -16.10 12.42 10.62
C LEU A 258 -17.59 12.08 10.37
N ALA A 259 -18.53 13.00 10.61
CA ALA A 259 -19.97 12.73 10.57
C ALA A 259 -20.57 12.68 9.15
N GLU A 260 -19.94 13.21 8.13
CA GLU A 260 -20.46 13.30 6.74
C GLU A 260 -20.00 12.11 5.87
N ASP A 261 -20.33 10.87 6.20
CA ASP A 261 -19.96 9.65 5.43
C ASP A 261 -18.48 9.57 5.02
N ARG A 262 -17.63 10.36 5.67
CA ARG A 262 -16.20 10.54 5.36
C ARG A 262 -15.29 9.75 6.28
N ALA A 263 -15.82 9.28 7.42
CA ALA A 263 -15.07 8.45 8.37
C ALA A 263 -14.67 7.12 7.73
N ILE A 264 -13.38 6.84 7.72
CA ILE A 264 -12.86 5.56 7.25
C ILE A 264 -12.86 4.61 8.44
N VAL A 265 -13.87 3.75 8.51
CA VAL A 265 -13.94 2.72 9.57
C VAL A 265 -12.91 1.64 9.24
N THR A 266 -11.88 1.51 10.06
CA THR A 266 -10.90 0.42 9.94
C THR A 266 -11.19 -0.64 10.99
N ASP A 267 -11.69 -1.80 10.55
CA ASP A 267 -11.86 -2.99 11.41
C ASP A 267 -10.55 -3.79 11.62
N ILE A 268 -9.38 -3.17 11.45
CA ILE A 268 -8.10 -3.86 11.64
C ILE A 268 -7.81 -3.97 13.14
N PRO A 269 -7.81 -5.19 13.72
CA PRO A 269 -7.50 -5.38 15.15
C PRO A 269 -6.06 -4.92 15.44
N GLY A 270 -5.91 -3.91 16.28
CA GLY A 270 -4.61 -3.36 16.70
C GLY A 270 -4.42 -1.88 16.38
N THR A 271 -5.23 -1.25 15.53
CA THR A 271 -5.15 0.19 15.22
C THR A 271 -5.90 1.07 16.23
N THR A 272 -6.74 0.50 17.09
CA THR A 272 -7.57 1.21 18.08
C THR A 272 -6.87 1.52 19.40
N ARG A 273 -5.55 1.30 19.53
CA ARG A 273 -4.84 1.53 20.81
C ARG A 273 -4.35 2.96 21.05
N ASP A 274 -4.25 3.78 20.00
CA ASP A 274 -3.96 5.22 20.17
C ASP A 274 -5.25 6.00 19.85
N ALA A 275 -5.98 6.39 20.88
CA ALA A 275 -7.30 7.04 20.84
C ALA A 275 -7.28 8.49 20.26
N LEU A 276 -6.31 8.83 19.41
CA LEU A 276 -6.03 10.21 18.98
C LEU A 276 -5.90 10.35 17.47
N GLU A 277 -6.00 9.25 16.71
CA GLU A 277 -5.82 9.27 15.26
C GLU A 277 -7.10 8.83 14.56
N GLU A 278 -7.69 9.72 13.77
CA GLU A 278 -8.88 9.47 13.00
C GLU A 278 -8.61 9.64 11.50
N TRP A 279 -9.24 8.81 10.68
CA TRP A 279 -9.09 8.89 9.24
C TRP A 279 -10.33 9.45 8.57
N VAL A 280 -10.12 10.39 7.66
CA VAL A 280 -11.19 11.00 6.86
C VAL A 280 -10.77 11.05 5.39
N SER A 281 -11.73 10.83 4.49
CA SER A 281 -11.52 10.99 3.04
C SER A 281 -12.10 12.33 2.58
N ILE A 282 -11.26 13.24 2.13
CA ILE A 282 -11.67 14.53 1.56
C ILE A 282 -11.37 14.51 0.06
N GLN A 283 -12.38 14.60 -0.77
CA GLN A 283 -12.29 14.52 -2.25
C GLN A 283 -11.50 13.30 -2.75
N GLY A 284 -11.61 12.15 -2.03
CA GLY A 284 -10.95 10.91 -2.38
C GLY A 284 -9.49 10.80 -1.92
N ILE A 285 -8.97 11.78 -1.19
CA ILE A 285 -7.63 11.77 -0.58
C ILE A 285 -7.78 11.40 0.90
N PRO A 286 -6.98 10.45 1.43
CA PRO A 286 -7.03 10.10 2.83
C PRO A 286 -6.24 11.10 3.68
N PHE A 287 -6.87 11.60 4.76
CA PHE A 287 -6.24 12.45 5.76
C PHE A 287 -6.26 11.76 7.11
N ARG A 288 -5.12 11.73 7.76
CA ARG A 288 -4.97 11.29 9.15
C ARG A 288 -5.03 12.51 10.07
N LEU A 289 -6.16 12.68 10.76
CA LEU A 289 -6.36 13.76 11.71
C LEU A 289 -5.82 13.35 13.08
N VAL A 290 -4.95 14.17 13.67
CA VAL A 290 -4.35 13.93 14.98
C VAL A 290 -4.72 15.06 15.93
N ASP A 291 -5.54 14.77 16.94
CA ASP A 291 -5.88 15.75 17.98
C ASP A 291 -4.77 15.82 19.04
N THR A 292 -4.01 16.92 19.03
CA THR A 292 -2.91 17.13 19.98
C THR A 292 -3.39 17.45 21.42
N ALA A 293 -4.69 17.73 21.66
CA ALA A 293 -5.23 18.06 22.99
C ALA A 293 -5.72 16.85 23.77
N GLY A 294 -6.17 15.77 23.12
CA GLY A 294 -6.54 14.52 23.77
C GLY A 294 -5.38 13.85 24.53
N ILE A 295 -4.15 14.34 24.33
CA ILE A 295 -2.92 13.88 25.00
C ILE A 295 -2.79 14.44 26.44
N ARG A 296 -3.62 15.44 26.83
CA ARG A 296 -3.48 16.15 28.11
C ARG A 296 -4.31 15.58 29.28
N GLU A 297 -5.19 14.61 29.06
CA GLU A 297 -6.08 14.13 30.11
C GLU A 297 -5.62 12.83 30.78
N THR A 298 -4.50 12.85 31.55
CA THR A 298 -4.29 11.91 32.68
C THR A 298 -3.14 12.36 33.59
N THR A 299 -3.43 12.52 34.84
CA THR A 299 -2.62 12.73 36.08
C THR A 299 -1.08 12.65 36.04
N ASP A 300 -0.47 13.72 36.52
CA ASP A 300 0.87 14.03 37.12
C ASP A 300 2.20 13.50 36.53
N THR A 301 2.29 12.33 35.94
CA THR A 301 3.51 11.85 35.25
C THR A 301 3.31 11.67 33.74
N VAL A 302 2.08 11.63 33.28
CA VAL A 302 1.66 11.46 31.89
C VAL A 302 1.61 12.78 31.13
N GLU A 303 1.53 13.92 31.87
CA GLU A 303 1.44 15.27 31.29
C GLU A 303 2.71 15.64 30.50
N ALA A 304 3.90 15.31 31.00
CA ALA A 304 5.17 15.54 30.30
C ALA A 304 5.30 14.70 29.02
N ILE A 305 4.81 13.46 29.04
CA ILE A 305 4.79 12.56 27.87
C ILE A 305 3.79 13.07 26.83
N GLY A 306 2.63 13.57 27.27
CA GLY A 306 1.60 14.14 26.41
C GLY A 306 2.09 15.37 25.65
N VAL A 307 2.72 16.32 26.33
CA VAL A 307 3.29 17.54 25.72
C VAL A 307 4.38 17.20 24.71
N THR A 308 5.24 16.22 25.03
CA THR A 308 6.30 15.76 24.10
C THR A 308 5.71 15.10 22.85
N LYS A 309 4.69 14.24 23.00
CA LYS A 309 3.99 13.62 21.86
C LYS A 309 3.30 14.68 20.98
N ALA A 310 2.58 15.65 21.58
CA ALA A 310 1.93 16.72 20.84
C ALA A 310 2.94 17.53 20.02
N ARG A 311 4.11 17.83 20.59
CA ARG A 311 5.17 18.54 19.91
C ARG A 311 5.74 17.74 18.75
N ASN A 312 5.97 16.44 18.94
CA ASN A 312 6.42 15.55 17.87
C ASN A 312 5.42 15.50 16.71
N TYR A 313 4.11 15.47 17.00
CA TYR A 313 3.10 15.51 15.94
C TYR A 313 3.10 16.83 15.17
N ILE A 314 3.29 17.98 15.84
CA ILE A 314 3.39 19.29 15.19
C ILE A 314 4.62 19.33 14.25
N GLU A 315 5.75 18.78 14.69
CA GLU A 315 7.00 18.76 13.91
C GLU A 315 6.92 17.81 12.69
N THR A 316 6.29 16.64 12.86
CA THR A 316 6.25 15.58 11.86
C THR A 316 5.06 15.63 10.92
N ALA A 317 3.98 16.36 11.27
CA ALA A 317 2.79 16.50 10.42
C ALA A 317 3.11 17.17 9.07
N ASP A 318 2.34 16.80 8.06
CA ASP A 318 2.39 17.43 6.75
C ASP A 318 1.73 18.82 6.76
N THR A 319 0.69 18.98 7.58
CA THR A 319 0.01 20.25 7.82
C THR A 319 -0.45 20.36 9.27
N VAL A 320 -0.38 21.57 9.83
CA VAL A 320 -0.83 21.88 11.20
C VAL A 320 -1.96 22.89 11.13
N LEU A 321 -3.12 22.54 11.67
CA LEU A 321 -4.26 23.45 11.83
C LEU A 321 -4.24 24.01 13.24
N ILE A 322 -4.04 25.32 13.36
CA ILE A 322 -4.06 26.05 14.64
C ILE A 322 -5.45 26.63 14.85
N LEU A 323 -6.23 25.98 15.70
CA LEU A 323 -7.61 26.37 15.97
C LEU A 323 -7.67 27.46 17.05
N LYS A 324 -8.41 28.49 16.76
CA LYS A 324 -8.69 29.61 17.68
C LYS A 324 -10.18 29.93 17.68
N ASP A 325 -10.78 30.00 18.89
CA ASP A 325 -12.12 30.53 19.07
C ASP A 325 -12.11 32.04 18.77
N ARG A 326 -12.81 32.46 17.70
CA ARG A 326 -12.85 33.87 17.27
C ARG A 326 -13.54 34.83 18.27
N THR A 327 -14.25 34.26 19.25
CA THR A 327 -14.91 35.06 20.32
C THR A 327 -13.99 35.37 21.49
N GLN A 328 -12.74 34.86 21.48
CA GLN A 328 -11.75 35.03 22.54
C GLN A 328 -10.56 35.88 22.04
N PRO A 329 -9.92 36.67 22.91
CA PRO A 329 -8.74 37.45 22.54
C PRO A 329 -7.57 36.51 22.17
N PHE A 330 -6.67 37.01 21.32
CA PHE A 330 -5.47 36.31 20.94
C PHE A 330 -4.44 36.36 22.06
N SER A 331 -4.01 35.18 22.54
CA SER A 331 -3.13 35.05 23.71
C SER A 331 -1.66 34.90 23.35
N ASP A 332 -0.75 35.02 24.31
CA ASP A 332 0.66 34.75 24.09
C ASP A 332 0.93 33.23 23.87
N GLU A 333 0.06 32.37 24.41
CA GLU A 333 0.10 30.93 24.12
C GLU A 333 -0.23 30.64 22.65
N ASP A 334 -1.21 31.32 22.04
CA ASP A 334 -1.54 31.23 20.63
C ASP A 334 -0.34 31.64 19.76
N LYS A 335 0.37 32.70 20.13
CA LYS A 335 1.60 33.17 19.45
C LYS A 335 2.73 32.15 19.56
N ALA A 336 2.90 31.58 20.76
CA ALA A 336 3.92 30.53 20.98
C ALA A 336 3.64 29.28 20.15
N LEU A 337 2.36 28.88 20.03
CA LEU A 337 1.94 27.76 19.21
C LEU A 337 2.25 28.02 17.72
N ILE A 338 1.91 29.20 17.20
CA ILE A 338 2.25 29.54 15.80
C ILE A 338 3.76 29.44 15.55
N LYS A 339 4.58 29.94 16.47
CA LYS A 339 6.05 29.88 16.35
C LYS A 339 6.62 28.47 16.41
N SER A 340 5.88 27.51 16.97
CA SER A 340 6.32 26.11 17.03
C SER A 340 6.02 25.33 15.75
N VAL A 341 5.23 25.89 14.83
CA VAL A 341 4.88 25.25 13.58
C VAL A 341 5.99 25.50 12.56
N PRO A 342 6.50 24.46 11.87
CA PRO A 342 7.51 24.64 10.83
C PRO A 342 7.01 25.50 9.67
N ASP A 343 7.92 26.26 9.07
CA ASP A 343 7.61 27.18 7.97
C ASP A 343 6.85 26.47 6.84
N GLY A 344 5.80 27.14 6.36
CA GLY A 344 4.98 26.66 5.24
C GLY A 344 4.06 25.49 5.56
N LYS A 345 4.01 24.97 6.82
CA LYS A 345 3.14 23.84 7.19
C LYS A 345 1.89 24.23 7.97
N GLY A 346 1.75 25.47 8.40
CA GLY A 346 0.66 25.92 9.25
C GLY A 346 -0.51 26.55 8.50
N ALA A 347 -1.70 26.49 9.12
CA ALA A 347 -2.84 27.33 8.81
C ALA A 347 -3.58 27.70 10.11
N ILE A 348 -4.10 28.93 10.21
CA ILE A 348 -4.89 29.38 11.34
C ILE A 348 -6.37 29.21 11.00
N VAL A 349 -7.12 28.61 11.92
CA VAL A 349 -8.54 28.33 11.76
C VAL A 349 -9.31 29.04 12.88
N LEU A 350 -10.01 30.10 12.51
CA LEU A 350 -10.94 30.82 13.41
C LEU A 350 -12.26 30.05 13.45
N THR A 351 -12.54 29.43 14.58
CA THR A 351 -13.76 28.65 14.81
C THR A 351 -14.92 29.48 15.30
N LYS A 352 -16.13 28.91 15.31
CA LYS A 352 -17.38 29.54 15.79
C LYS A 352 -17.75 30.81 15.00
N SER A 353 -17.66 30.75 13.66
CA SER A 353 -18.01 31.88 12.79
C SER A 353 -19.49 32.30 12.87
N ASP A 354 -20.34 31.46 13.45
CA ASP A 354 -21.74 31.71 13.76
C ASP A 354 -21.95 32.66 14.94
N LEU A 355 -20.90 32.98 15.70
CA LEU A 355 -20.96 33.90 16.86
C LEU A 355 -20.32 35.25 16.51
N LYS A 356 -20.66 36.29 17.36
CA LYS A 356 -20.10 37.64 17.18
C LYS A 356 -18.58 37.61 17.32
N PRO A 357 -17.82 38.09 16.32
CA PRO A 357 -16.38 38.04 16.33
C PRO A 357 -15.75 39.04 17.30
N LEU A 358 -14.65 38.60 17.94
CA LEU A 358 -13.65 39.47 18.56
C LEU A 358 -12.39 39.53 17.69
N LEU A 359 -12.14 38.48 16.89
CA LEU A 359 -11.03 38.36 15.96
C LEU A 359 -11.56 38.15 14.54
N GLU A 360 -10.93 38.81 13.58
CA GLU A 360 -11.19 38.63 12.15
C GLU A 360 -9.93 38.08 11.43
N CYS A 361 -10.10 37.50 10.24
CA CYS A 361 -8.97 36.91 9.49
C CYS A 361 -7.84 37.93 9.26
N ARG A 362 -8.17 39.18 8.95
CA ARG A 362 -7.20 40.26 8.71
C ARG A 362 -6.30 40.56 9.90
N ASP A 363 -6.77 40.32 11.13
CA ASP A 363 -5.99 40.55 12.33
C ASP A 363 -4.84 39.57 12.50
N LEU A 364 -4.90 38.41 11.81
CA LEU A 364 -3.94 37.33 11.91
C LEU A 364 -3.06 37.15 10.65
N GLU A 365 -3.29 37.93 9.60
CA GLU A 365 -2.48 37.91 8.36
C GLU A 365 -1.01 38.28 8.65
N VAL A 366 -0.75 39.06 9.72
CA VAL A 366 0.61 39.41 10.15
C VAL A 366 1.52 38.22 10.43
N TYR A 367 0.96 37.03 10.70
CA TYR A 367 1.72 35.82 10.96
C TYR A 367 2.15 35.09 9.66
N GLY A 368 1.72 35.55 8.50
CA GLY A 368 2.12 34.97 7.19
C GLY A 368 1.59 33.56 6.91
N LEU A 369 0.60 33.11 7.69
CA LEU A 369 -0.08 31.82 7.49
C LEU A 369 -1.45 32.04 6.84
N PRO A 370 -1.94 31.07 6.05
CA PRO A 370 -3.33 31.07 5.59
C PRO A 370 -4.29 31.11 6.78
N VAL A 371 -5.35 31.94 6.68
CA VAL A 371 -6.33 32.10 7.76
C VAL A 371 -7.71 31.74 7.21
N PHE A 372 -8.39 30.83 7.89
CA PHE A 372 -9.75 30.39 7.56
C PHE A 372 -10.70 30.72 8.71
N SER A 373 -11.95 31.07 8.38
CA SER A 373 -13.00 31.26 9.36
C SER A 373 -14.13 30.26 9.07
N LEU A 374 -14.50 29.45 10.07
CA LEU A 374 -15.51 28.41 9.90
C LEU A 374 -16.39 28.20 11.14
N SER A 375 -17.52 27.55 10.93
CA SER A 375 -18.38 27.04 12.00
C SER A 375 -18.67 25.55 11.79
N SER A 376 -18.19 24.73 12.70
CA SER A 376 -18.53 23.28 12.71
C SER A 376 -20.01 23.03 13.05
N LYS A 377 -20.77 24.05 13.46
CA LYS A 377 -22.20 23.94 13.76
C LYS A 377 -23.07 24.16 12.51
N THR A 378 -22.69 25.13 11.66
CA THR A 378 -23.47 25.48 10.45
C THR A 378 -22.86 24.90 9.19
N GLY A 379 -21.60 24.47 9.22
CA GLY A 379 -20.84 24.01 8.03
C GLY A 379 -20.17 25.14 7.25
N ASP A 380 -20.42 26.42 7.63
CA ASP A 380 -19.88 27.56 6.92
C ASP A 380 -18.34 27.57 6.93
N GLY A 381 -17.72 27.79 5.78
CA GLY A 381 -16.28 27.93 5.62
C GLY A 381 -15.47 26.63 5.65
N ILE A 382 -16.09 25.46 5.89
CA ILE A 382 -15.38 24.18 5.93
C ILE A 382 -14.91 23.76 4.56
N ASN A 383 -15.68 24.03 3.50
CA ASN A 383 -15.29 23.75 2.12
C ASN A 383 -13.95 24.44 1.74
N LEU A 384 -13.71 25.67 2.19
CA LEU A 384 -12.46 26.38 1.94
C LEU A 384 -11.27 25.71 2.64
N LEU A 385 -11.48 25.21 3.86
CA LEU A 385 -10.47 24.43 4.57
C LEU A 385 -10.17 23.11 3.86
N GLU A 386 -11.19 22.42 3.36
CA GLU A 386 -11.04 21.18 2.59
C GLU A 386 -10.27 21.42 1.28
N GLU A 387 -10.62 22.45 0.52
CA GLU A 387 -9.89 22.85 -0.69
C GLU A 387 -8.42 23.15 -0.39
N TYR A 388 -8.16 23.85 0.72
CA TYR A 388 -6.80 24.08 1.18
C TYR A 388 -6.06 22.77 1.48
N LEU A 389 -6.64 21.85 2.24
CA LEU A 389 -6.03 20.57 2.57
C LEU A 389 -5.75 19.75 1.28
N VAL A 390 -6.70 19.72 0.35
CA VAL A 390 -6.52 19.06 -0.96
C VAL A 390 -5.40 19.72 -1.76
N SER A 391 -5.32 21.05 -1.79
CA SER A 391 -4.23 21.76 -2.48
C SER A 391 -2.85 21.43 -1.91
N ARG A 392 -2.78 21.21 -0.59
CA ARG A 392 -1.54 20.78 0.09
C ARG A 392 -1.07 19.38 -0.30
N SER A 393 -1.98 18.51 -0.72
CA SER A 393 -1.65 17.18 -1.22
C SER A 393 -0.96 17.19 -2.60
N GLY A 394 -0.85 18.37 -3.23
CA GLY A 394 -0.26 18.52 -4.57
C GLY A 394 -1.18 18.05 -5.69
N GLU A 395 -2.45 17.77 -5.41
CA GLU A 395 -3.43 17.42 -6.43
C GLU A 395 -4.03 18.68 -7.09
N SER A 396 -3.56 18.97 -8.29
CA SER A 396 -4.22 19.86 -9.24
C SER A 396 -4.58 19.00 -10.47
N GLY A 397 -5.72 18.28 -10.38
CA GLY A 397 -6.32 17.60 -11.55
C GLY A 397 -5.46 16.50 -12.17
N THR A 398 -5.19 15.41 -11.47
CA THR A 398 -4.61 14.20 -12.08
C THR A 398 -5.65 13.52 -12.96
N GLY A 399 -5.31 13.27 -14.22
CA GLY A 399 -6.14 12.48 -15.13
C GLY A 399 -6.34 11.06 -14.58
N GLU A 400 -7.52 10.49 -14.74
CA GLU A 400 -7.92 9.16 -14.24
C GLU A 400 -7.01 7.98 -14.68
N ASN A 401 -5.99 8.23 -15.53
CA ASN A 401 -5.14 7.21 -16.14
C ASN A 401 -3.64 7.32 -15.80
N GLU A 402 -3.22 8.16 -14.88
CA GLU A 402 -1.81 8.27 -14.51
C GLU A 402 -1.36 7.08 -13.64
N VAL A 403 -0.28 6.40 -14.07
CA VAL A 403 0.37 5.37 -13.25
C VAL A 403 1.30 6.05 -12.26
N LEU A 404 0.84 6.14 -11.00
CA LEU A 404 1.59 6.79 -9.93
C LEU A 404 2.49 5.80 -9.19
N LEU A 405 3.74 6.19 -8.98
CA LEU A 405 4.62 5.54 -8.01
C LEU A 405 4.18 5.94 -6.60
N SER A 406 3.70 4.99 -5.81
CA SER A 406 3.22 5.23 -4.44
C SER A 406 4.03 4.50 -3.36
N ASN A 407 4.75 3.44 -3.73
CA ASN A 407 5.56 2.64 -2.82
C ASN A 407 6.99 3.16 -2.75
N MET A 408 7.52 3.41 -1.53
CA MET A 408 8.88 3.92 -1.32
C MET A 408 9.95 3.02 -1.92
N ARG A 409 9.79 1.69 -1.90
CA ARG A 409 10.71 0.74 -2.54
C ARG A 409 10.79 0.98 -4.04
N HIS A 410 9.65 1.12 -4.71
CA HIS A 410 9.60 1.38 -6.14
C HIS A 410 10.22 2.73 -6.50
N ILE A 411 9.93 3.77 -5.70
CA ILE A 411 10.47 5.13 -5.87
C ILE A 411 12.00 5.10 -5.76
N GLU A 412 12.53 4.42 -4.76
CA GLU A 412 13.97 4.36 -4.52
C GLU A 412 14.70 3.57 -5.62
N LEU A 413 14.18 2.41 -6.01
CA LEU A 413 14.74 1.61 -7.11
C LEU A 413 14.70 2.36 -8.44
N MET A 414 13.59 3.06 -8.73
CA MET A 414 13.47 3.89 -9.93
C MET A 414 14.47 5.05 -9.92
N ARG A 415 14.68 5.69 -8.76
CA ARG A 415 15.67 6.78 -8.60
C ARG A 415 17.11 6.27 -8.81
N GLN A 416 17.44 5.13 -8.23
CA GLN A 416 18.77 4.52 -8.39
C GLN A 416 18.99 4.11 -9.85
N SER A 417 18.01 3.52 -10.52
CA SER A 417 18.08 3.19 -11.94
C SER A 417 18.26 4.43 -12.81
N LEU A 418 17.52 5.51 -12.54
CA LEU A 418 17.71 6.79 -13.23
C LEU A 418 19.13 7.35 -13.04
N ASN A 419 19.70 7.26 -11.84
CA ASN A 419 21.06 7.69 -11.57
C ASN A 419 22.10 6.84 -12.32
N ALA A 420 21.89 5.53 -12.44
CA ALA A 420 22.73 4.67 -13.25
C ALA A 420 22.71 5.07 -14.73
N LEU A 421 21.51 5.35 -15.29
CA LEU A 421 21.39 5.85 -16.66
C LEU A 421 22.06 7.20 -16.87
N LYS A 422 22.00 8.11 -15.90
CA LYS A 422 22.72 9.40 -15.96
C LYS A 422 24.25 9.21 -15.98
N ARG A 423 24.77 8.27 -15.19
CA ARG A 423 26.21 7.93 -15.25
C ARG A 423 26.58 7.33 -16.61
N ALA A 424 25.73 6.45 -17.17
CA ALA A 424 25.95 5.92 -18.51
C ALA A 424 25.99 7.05 -19.56
N GLU A 425 25.07 8.03 -19.50
CA GLU A 425 25.05 9.19 -20.40
C GLU A 425 26.33 10.05 -20.25
N GLU A 426 26.78 10.32 -19.01
CA GLU A 426 28.04 11.04 -18.74
C GLU A 426 29.24 10.29 -19.29
N THR A 427 29.31 8.97 -19.09
CA THR A 427 30.37 8.09 -19.60
C THR A 427 30.46 8.13 -21.14
N MET A 428 29.31 8.12 -21.81
CA MET A 428 29.20 8.28 -23.26
C MET A 428 29.68 9.64 -23.72
N TYR A 429 29.25 10.72 -23.05
CA TYR A 429 29.58 12.08 -23.42
C TYR A 429 31.09 12.38 -23.32
N VAL A 430 31.77 11.77 -22.35
CA VAL A 430 33.22 11.91 -22.15
C VAL A 430 34.03 11.02 -23.12
N GLY A 431 33.39 10.17 -23.90
CA GLY A 431 34.03 9.25 -24.86
C GLY A 431 34.84 8.15 -24.16
N MET A 432 34.38 7.67 -23.02
CA MET A 432 34.99 6.55 -22.31
C MET A 432 34.72 5.22 -23.03
N PRO A 433 35.50 4.17 -22.77
CA PRO A 433 35.29 2.85 -23.36
C PRO A 433 33.87 2.30 -23.11
N THR A 434 33.32 1.64 -24.12
CA THR A 434 31.93 1.06 -24.13
C THR A 434 31.69 0.11 -22.96
N ASP A 435 32.72 -0.61 -22.49
CA ASP A 435 32.64 -1.51 -21.33
C ASP A 435 32.15 -0.81 -20.07
N LEU A 436 32.52 0.46 -19.86
CA LEU A 436 32.11 1.24 -18.71
C LEU A 436 30.63 1.64 -18.81
N ILE A 437 30.16 1.95 -20.03
CA ILE A 437 28.73 2.23 -20.28
C ILE A 437 27.89 1.00 -19.95
N LEU A 438 28.35 -0.20 -20.36
CA LEU A 438 27.67 -1.47 -20.08
C LEU A 438 27.49 -1.74 -18.59
N VAL A 439 28.44 -1.35 -17.74
CA VAL A 439 28.32 -1.52 -16.27
C VAL A 439 27.10 -0.76 -15.74
N ASP A 440 26.98 0.53 -16.10
CA ASP A 440 25.89 1.37 -15.62
C ASP A 440 24.53 0.95 -16.23
N LEU A 441 24.49 0.54 -17.50
CA LEU A 441 23.27 0.03 -18.13
C LEU A 441 22.78 -1.27 -17.47
N ARG A 442 23.68 -2.20 -17.14
CA ARG A 442 23.35 -3.43 -16.43
C ARG A 442 22.84 -3.15 -15.02
N GLU A 443 23.48 -2.21 -14.29
CA GLU A 443 22.97 -1.77 -12.98
C GLU A 443 21.54 -1.21 -13.10
N ALA A 444 21.28 -0.34 -14.06
CA ALA A 444 19.95 0.21 -14.30
C ALA A 444 18.92 -0.90 -14.61
N TRP A 445 19.30 -1.88 -15.43
CA TRP A 445 18.45 -3.02 -15.79
C TRP A 445 18.15 -3.94 -14.59
N GLU A 446 19.13 -4.20 -13.72
CA GLU A 446 18.96 -4.98 -12.50
C GLU A 446 18.04 -4.28 -11.49
N LEU A 447 18.22 -2.96 -11.30
CA LEU A 447 17.38 -2.16 -10.41
C LEU A 447 15.93 -2.11 -10.87
N LEU A 448 15.67 -1.99 -12.17
CA LEU A 448 14.33 -2.11 -12.73
C LEU A 448 13.73 -3.51 -12.51
N GLY A 449 14.54 -4.56 -12.67
CA GLY A 449 14.12 -5.94 -12.39
C GLY A 449 13.79 -6.17 -10.91
N ALA A 450 14.47 -5.44 -10.01
CA ALA A 450 14.17 -5.49 -8.59
C ALA A 450 12.80 -4.86 -8.25
N VAL A 451 12.27 -3.94 -9.08
CA VAL A 451 10.90 -3.40 -8.89
C VAL A 451 9.88 -4.53 -9.02
N THR A 452 9.95 -5.34 -10.07
CA THR A 452 9.02 -6.44 -10.35
C THR A 452 9.36 -7.74 -9.60
N GLY A 453 10.52 -7.78 -8.95
CA GLY A 453 10.97 -8.95 -8.18
C GLY A 453 11.75 -9.98 -8.99
N GLU A 454 12.14 -9.69 -10.23
CA GLU A 454 12.88 -10.63 -11.07
C GLU A 454 14.34 -10.80 -10.64
N THR A 455 14.93 -9.75 -10.06
CA THR A 455 16.34 -9.71 -9.60
C THR A 455 16.46 -9.58 -8.08
N VAL A 456 15.36 -9.73 -7.32
CA VAL A 456 15.35 -9.56 -5.85
C VAL A 456 15.92 -10.80 -5.15
N GLN A 457 16.71 -10.56 -4.10
CA GLN A 457 17.23 -11.62 -3.23
C GLN A 457 16.12 -12.17 -2.32
N ASP A 458 16.24 -13.46 -1.98
CA ASP A 458 15.24 -14.21 -1.22
C ASP A 458 14.92 -13.60 0.17
N ASP A 459 15.92 -13.05 0.86
CA ASP A 459 15.74 -12.43 2.18
C ASP A 459 14.81 -11.21 2.14
N MET A 460 14.92 -10.39 1.09
CA MET A 460 14.07 -9.22 0.89
C MET A 460 12.62 -9.63 0.60
N VAL A 461 12.42 -10.68 -0.20
CA VAL A 461 11.09 -11.26 -0.47
C VAL A 461 10.44 -11.66 0.85
N GLY A 462 11.17 -12.35 1.73
CA GLY A 462 10.68 -12.75 3.05
C GLY A 462 10.27 -11.56 3.92
N GLU A 463 11.06 -10.49 3.94
CA GLU A 463 10.74 -9.28 4.72
C GLU A 463 9.47 -8.60 4.21
N ILE A 464 9.30 -8.46 2.89
CA ILE A 464 8.11 -7.86 2.29
C ILE A 464 6.86 -8.62 2.71
N PHE A 465 6.84 -9.96 2.56
CA PHE A 465 5.66 -10.76 2.89
C PHE A 465 5.38 -10.88 4.39
N SER A 466 6.38 -10.70 5.26
CA SER A 466 6.18 -10.71 6.72
C SER A 466 5.25 -9.60 7.22
N ARG A 467 5.10 -8.52 6.44
CA ARG A 467 4.22 -7.37 6.74
C ARG A 467 2.77 -7.58 6.32
N PHE A 468 2.46 -8.71 5.68
CA PHE A 468 1.12 -9.03 5.19
C PHE A 468 0.24 -9.61 6.31
N CYS A 469 -1.08 -9.58 6.07
CA CYS A 469 -2.04 -10.19 6.98
C CYS A 469 -1.97 -11.73 6.94
N LEU A 470 -2.29 -12.37 8.06
CA LEU A 470 -2.50 -13.82 8.11
C LEU A 470 -3.69 -14.19 7.22
N GLY A 471 -3.57 -15.24 6.41
CA GLY A 471 -4.64 -15.67 5.50
C GLY A 471 -4.60 -15.04 4.09
N LYS A 472 -3.59 -14.19 3.83
CA LYS A 472 -3.31 -13.58 2.51
C LYS A 472 -1.96 -14.01 1.96
#